data_61c991095b7e04b34762701c5ced084d
#
_entry.id   61c991095b7e04b34762701c5ced084d
#
_cell.length_a   1.000
_cell.length_b   1.000
_cell.length_c   1.000
_cell.angle_alpha   90.00
_cell.angle_beta   90.00
_cell.angle_gamma   90.00
#
_symmetry.space_group_name_H-M   'P 1'
#
loop_
_entity.id
_entity.type
_entity.pdbx_description
1 polymer ?
#
loop_
_entity_poly.entity_id
_entity_poly.type
_entity_poly.pdbx_seq_one_letter_code
_entity_poly.pdbx_strand_id
1 'polypeptide(L)'
;MDVIGTLRGISCAIGLLGTVAFHFSAARMSLEATGLWAIVFQFTCLSLSYYSLYVTDNYWSLFMLISGVCASRIGLWVFDISISQLMQEKVAEEVRGVVGGVQNSMNAMFGLLAYGLGMFFPDPREFHIYVVMGFIAVGLAMLLWFFGVYLKTRQK
;
A
#
# COMPACT_ATOMS: atom_id res chain seq x y z
N MET A 1 0.09 18.15 -21.84
CA MET A 1 -1.06 17.29 -21.47
C MET A 1 -0.71 15.80 -21.46
N ASP A 2 0.26 15.38 -22.27
CA ASP A 2 0.60 13.96 -22.49
C ASP A 2 1.35 13.29 -21.32
N VAL A 3 2.10 14.05 -20.52
CA VAL A 3 2.87 13.52 -19.39
C VAL A 3 1.95 12.93 -18.29
N ILE A 4 0.83 13.59 -17.99
CA ILE A 4 -0.11 13.13 -16.96
C ILE A 4 -0.81 11.84 -17.43
N GLY A 5 -1.14 11.75 -18.73
CA GLY A 5 -1.72 10.55 -19.33
C GLY A 5 -0.77 9.36 -19.28
N THR A 6 0.50 9.59 -19.61
CA THR A 6 1.55 8.55 -19.56
C THR A 6 1.80 8.04 -18.14
N LEU A 7 1.89 8.93 -17.16
CA LEU A 7 2.05 8.55 -15.75
C LEU A 7 0.85 7.75 -15.24
N ARG A 8 -0.36 8.11 -15.66
CA ARG A 8 -1.57 7.35 -15.33
C ARG A 8 -1.57 5.97 -15.97
N GLY A 9 -1.15 5.86 -17.22
CA GLY A 9 -0.98 4.58 -17.92
C GLY A 9 0.03 3.66 -17.23
N ILE A 10 1.18 4.18 -16.83
CA ILE A 10 2.20 3.43 -16.07
C ILE A 10 1.64 2.95 -14.73
N SER A 11 0.90 3.80 -14.01
CA SER A 11 0.27 3.41 -12.75
C SER A 11 -0.74 2.27 -12.92
N CYS A 12 -1.51 2.28 -14.01
CA CYS A 12 -2.43 1.18 -14.34
C CYS A 12 -1.68 -0.12 -14.68
N ALA A 13 -0.59 -0.02 -15.46
CA ALA A 13 0.24 -1.18 -15.79
C ALA A 13 0.86 -1.82 -14.54
N ILE A 14 1.34 -1.01 -13.59
CA ILE A 14 1.84 -1.48 -12.28
C ILE A 14 0.74 -2.18 -11.49
N GLY A 15 -0.50 -1.67 -11.53
CA GLY A 15 -1.66 -2.32 -10.91
C GLY A 15 -1.93 -3.71 -11.48
N LEU A 16 -1.83 -3.88 -12.80
CA LEU A 16 -1.97 -5.19 -13.47
C LEU A 16 -0.88 -6.18 -13.01
N LEU A 17 0.36 -5.73 -12.85
CA LEU A 17 1.43 -6.56 -12.28
C LEU A 17 1.11 -7.01 -10.85
N GLY A 18 0.50 -6.15 -10.04
CA GLY A 18 0.02 -6.50 -8.71
C GLY A 18 -1.03 -7.61 -8.74
N THR A 19 -1.98 -7.57 -9.69
CA THR A 19 -2.99 -8.62 -9.85
C THR A 19 -2.38 -9.97 -10.23
N VAL A 20 -1.40 -9.95 -11.14
CA VAL A 20 -0.65 -11.17 -11.53
C VAL A 20 0.14 -11.72 -10.34
N ALA A 21 0.85 -10.88 -9.62
CA ALA A 21 1.59 -11.26 -8.41
C ALA A 21 0.67 -11.85 -7.34
N PHE A 22 -0.52 -11.29 -7.16
CA PHE A 22 -1.55 -11.82 -6.26
C PHE A 22 -1.95 -13.24 -6.66
N HIS A 23 -2.27 -13.47 -7.94
CA HIS A 23 -2.70 -14.78 -8.43
C HIS A 23 -1.65 -15.87 -8.15
N PHE A 24 -0.37 -15.60 -8.40
CA PHE A 24 0.71 -16.53 -8.10
C PHE A 24 0.92 -16.77 -6.60
N SER A 25 0.77 -15.75 -5.78
CA SER A 25 0.91 -15.85 -4.33
C SER A 25 -0.24 -16.59 -3.69
N ALA A 26 -1.48 -16.25 -4.04
CA ALA A 26 -2.69 -16.88 -3.52
C ALA A 26 -2.82 -18.36 -3.92
N ALA A 27 -2.22 -18.77 -5.05
CA ALA A 27 -2.17 -20.18 -5.46
C ALA A 27 -1.24 -21.05 -4.59
N ARG A 28 -0.31 -20.42 -3.84
CA ARG A 28 0.73 -21.13 -3.07
C ARG A 28 0.64 -20.93 -1.57
N MET A 29 -0.05 -19.90 -1.13
CA MET A 29 -0.13 -19.50 0.28
C MET A 29 -1.57 -19.13 0.66
N SER A 30 -1.87 -19.15 1.98
CA SER A 30 -3.17 -18.64 2.47
C SER A 30 -3.33 -17.14 2.18
N LEU A 31 -4.57 -16.67 2.11
CA LEU A 31 -4.86 -15.25 1.87
C LEU A 31 -4.25 -14.34 2.93
N GLU A 32 -4.25 -14.79 4.20
CA GLU A 32 -3.65 -14.05 5.30
C GLU A 32 -2.13 -13.94 5.15
N ALA A 33 -1.47 -15.02 4.69
CA ALA A 33 -0.03 -15.03 4.43
C ALA A 33 0.32 -14.18 3.20
N THR A 34 -0.52 -14.21 2.16
CA THR A 34 -0.37 -13.36 0.97
C THR A 34 -0.45 -11.87 1.34
N GLY A 35 -1.43 -11.50 2.17
CA GLY A 35 -1.55 -10.13 2.69
C GLY A 35 -0.34 -9.71 3.53
N LEU A 36 0.15 -10.60 4.40
CA LEU A 36 1.35 -10.33 5.20
C LEU A 36 2.59 -10.10 4.33
N TRP A 37 2.82 -10.99 3.36
CA TRP A 37 3.93 -10.84 2.42
C TRP A 37 3.84 -9.52 1.65
N ALA A 38 2.66 -9.17 1.16
CA ALA A 38 2.44 -7.97 0.38
C ALA A 38 2.74 -6.69 1.17
N ILE A 39 2.28 -6.60 2.43
CA ILE A 39 2.54 -5.43 3.27
C ILE A 39 4.00 -5.35 3.72
N VAL A 40 4.66 -6.48 3.97
CA VAL A 40 6.10 -6.53 4.25
C VAL A 40 6.91 -6.07 3.04
N PHE A 41 6.56 -6.53 1.84
CA PHE A 41 7.19 -6.08 0.60
C PHE A 41 7.00 -4.57 0.39
N GLN A 42 5.78 -4.06 0.58
CA GLN A 42 5.48 -2.63 0.51
C GLN A 42 6.32 -1.83 1.51
N PHE A 43 6.41 -2.29 2.76
CA PHE A 43 7.20 -1.65 3.81
C PHE A 43 8.70 -1.62 3.46
N THR A 44 9.23 -2.72 2.91
CA THR A 44 10.63 -2.81 2.46
C THR A 44 10.92 -1.82 1.33
N CYS A 45 10.03 -1.71 0.35
CA CYS A 45 10.16 -0.74 -0.75
C CYS A 45 10.10 0.71 -0.24
N LEU A 46 9.21 1.00 0.72
CA LEU A 46 9.14 2.33 1.34
C LEU A 46 10.37 2.63 2.21
N SER A 47 10.97 1.61 2.84
CA SER A 47 12.25 1.77 3.57
C SER A 47 13.37 2.24 2.64
N LEU A 48 13.39 1.73 1.39
CA LEU A 48 14.32 2.20 0.36
C LEU A 48 14.08 3.68 0.02
N SER A 49 12.83 4.09 -0.13
CA SER A 49 12.45 5.49 -0.37
C SER A 49 12.80 6.39 0.83
N TYR A 50 12.60 5.90 2.04
CA TYR A 50 13.01 6.63 3.25
C TYR A 50 14.53 6.80 3.34
N TYR A 51 15.28 5.74 3.04
CA TYR A 51 16.74 5.79 3.03
C TYR A 51 17.28 6.76 1.97
N SER A 52 16.59 6.95 0.85
CA SER A 52 16.98 7.89 -0.20
C SER A 52 17.11 9.35 0.30
N LEU A 53 16.37 9.71 1.36
CA LEU A 53 16.45 11.05 1.95
C LEU A 53 17.81 11.36 2.59
N TYR A 54 18.60 10.35 2.90
CA TYR A 54 19.95 10.48 3.50
C TYR A 54 21.07 10.39 2.47
N VAL A 55 20.74 10.06 1.21
CA VAL A 55 21.72 9.96 0.12
C VAL A 55 22.01 11.34 -0.43
N THR A 56 23.29 11.75 -0.41
CA THR A 56 23.72 13.10 -0.79
C THR A 56 23.74 13.34 -2.30
N ASP A 57 23.86 12.26 -3.10
CA ASP A 57 23.85 12.33 -4.56
C ASP A 57 22.44 12.45 -5.10
N ASN A 58 22.11 13.61 -5.68
CA ASN A 58 20.76 13.92 -6.17
C ASN A 58 20.20 12.88 -7.17
N TYR A 59 21.01 12.35 -8.07
CA TYR A 59 20.55 11.37 -9.07
C TYR A 59 20.21 10.02 -8.43
N TRP A 60 21.07 9.50 -7.56
CA TRP A 60 20.83 8.23 -6.87
C TRP A 60 19.69 8.33 -5.87
N SER A 61 19.61 9.43 -5.14
CA SER A 61 18.50 9.71 -4.22
C SER A 61 17.16 9.71 -4.95
N LEU A 62 17.04 10.45 -6.05
CA LEU A 62 15.81 10.51 -6.84
C LEU A 62 15.43 9.15 -7.45
N PHE A 63 16.43 8.41 -7.97
CA PHE A 63 16.20 7.08 -8.52
C PHE A 63 15.69 6.09 -7.46
N MET A 64 16.31 6.06 -6.27
CA MET A 64 15.89 5.21 -5.15
C MET A 64 14.50 5.59 -4.66
N LEU A 65 14.19 6.88 -4.57
CA LEU A 65 12.88 7.38 -4.17
C LEU A 65 11.80 6.88 -5.15
N ILE A 66 11.97 7.16 -6.44
CA ILE A 66 10.97 6.83 -7.47
C ILE A 66 10.81 5.32 -7.59
N SER A 67 11.91 4.56 -7.66
CA SER A 67 11.86 3.09 -7.77
C SER A 67 11.20 2.45 -6.55
N GLY A 68 11.52 2.92 -5.34
CA GLY A 68 10.90 2.43 -4.11
C GLY A 68 9.41 2.71 -4.06
N VAL A 69 8.98 3.93 -4.40
CA VAL A 69 7.56 4.29 -4.47
C VAL A 69 6.83 3.48 -5.55
N CYS A 70 7.40 3.35 -6.74
CA CYS A 70 6.79 2.56 -7.83
C CYS A 70 6.65 1.07 -7.45
N ALA A 71 7.71 0.47 -6.89
CA ALA A 71 7.68 -0.93 -6.47
C ALA A 71 6.69 -1.16 -5.31
N SER A 72 6.58 -0.22 -4.37
CA SER A 72 5.63 -0.31 -3.25
C SER A 72 4.17 -0.41 -3.72
N ARG A 73 3.85 0.13 -4.90
CA ARG A 73 2.51 0.04 -5.50
C ARG A 73 2.07 -1.40 -5.77
N ILE A 74 3.00 -2.28 -6.15
CA ILE A 74 2.71 -3.70 -6.37
C ILE A 74 2.25 -4.33 -5.05
N GLY A 75 2.99 -4.11 -3.96
CA GLY A 75 2.63 -4.59 -2.63
C GLY A 75 1.27 -4.07 -2.16
N LEU A 76 1.00 -2.77 -2.38
CA LEU A 76 -0.29 -2.16 -2.05
C LEU A 76 -1.46 -2.86 -2.77
N TRP A 77 -1.35 -3.10 -4.08
CA TRP A 77 -2.39 -3.75 -4.85
C TRP A 77 -2.62 -5.21 -4.43
N VAL A 78 -1.53 -5.97 -4.21
CA VAL A 78 -1.64 -7.34 -3.71
C VAL A 78 -2.32 -7.37 -2.34
N PHE A 79 -1.98 -6.44 -1.45
CA PHE A 79 -2.58 -6.34 -0.12
C PHE A 79 -4.07 -5.99 -0.19
N ASP A 80 -4.44 -5.03 -1.02
CA ASP A 80 -5.84 -4.58 -1.18
C ASP A 80 -6.75 -5.70 -1.73
N ILE A 81 -6.25 -6.45 -2.73
CA ILE A 81 -6.95 -7.62 -3.26
C ILE A 81 -7.08 -8.71 -2.20
N SER A 82 -6.02 -8.94 -1.39
CA SER A 82 -6.04 -9.93 -0.31
C SER A 82 -7.09 -9.61 0.74
N ILE A 83 -7.21 -8.34 1.16
CA ILE A 83 -8.23 -7.87 2.10
C ILE A 83 -9.62 -8.07 1.51
N SER A 84 -9.81 -7.68 0.24
CA SER A 84 -11.10 -7.78 -0.44
C SER A 84 -11.58 -9.23 -0.54
N GLN A 85 -10.68 -10.17 -0.87
CA GLN A 85 -11.01 -11.59 -0.89
C GLN A 85 -11.26 -12.17 0.50
N LEU A 86 -10.42 -11.80 1.49
CA LEU A 86 -10.60 -12.23 2.86
C LEU A 86 -11.95 -11.77 3.42
N MET A 87 -12.38 -10.56 3.07
CA MET A 87 -13.70 -10.05 3.42
C MET A 87 -14.82 -10.88 2.75
N GLN A 88 -14.65 -11.27 1.49
CA GLN A 88 -15.63 -12.12 0.79
C GLN A 88 -15.76 -13.52 1.40
N GLU A 89 -14.67 -14.08 1.90
CA GLU A 89 -14.66 -15.42 2.50
C GLU A 89 -15.12 -15.44 3.96
N LYS A 90 -14.76 -14.43 4.75
CA LYS A 90 -14.95 -14.44 6.21
C LYS A 90 -16.20 -13.70 6.68
N VAL A 91 -16.73 -12.80 5.87
CA VAL A 91 -17.91 -11.99 6.21
C VAL A 91 -19.16 -12.61 5.62
N ALA A 92 -20.17 -12.84 6.47
CA ALA A 92 -21.47 -13.35 6.03
C ALA A 92 -22.08 -12.47 4.93
N GLU A 93 -22.73 -13.09 3.95
CA GLU A 93 -23.24 -12.42 2.76
C GLU A 93 -24.20 -11.28 3.10
N GLU A 94 -25.02 -11.47 4.13
CA GLU A 94 -26.03 -10.52 4.61
C GLU A 94 -25.45 -9.19 5.06
N VAL A 95 -24.26 -9.19 5.68
CA VAL A 95 -23.61 -7.99 6.25
C VAL A 95 -22.41 -7.51 5.43
N ARG A 96 -22.04 -8.25 4.38
CA ARG A 96 -20.87 -7.92 3.53
C ARG A 96 -20.96 -6.54 2.91
N GLY A 97 -22.15 -6.13 2.48
CA GLY A 97 -22.37 -4.79 1.92
C GLY A 97 -22.12 -3.68 2.94
N VAL A 98 -22.55 -3.87 4.18
CA VAL A 98 -22.34 -2.90 5.25
C VAL A 98 -20.85 -2.78 5.60
N VAL A 99 -20.17 -3.91 5.77
CA VAL A 99 -18.73 -3.94 6.07
C VAL A 99 -17.91 -3.30 4.94
N GLY A 100 -18.23 -3.63 3.68
CA GLY A 100 -17.59 -3.01 2.51
C GLY A 100 -17.85 -1.51 2.40
N GLY A 101 -19.08 -1.07 2.74
CA GLY A 101 -19.43 0.35 2.80
C GLY A 101 -18.62 1.12 3.85
N VAL A 102 -18.46 0.55 5.04
CA VAL A 102 -17.62 1.14 6.10
C VAL A 102 -16.16 1.22 5.67
N GLN A 103 -15.62 0.14 5.10
CA GLN A 103 -14.24 0.12 4.59
C GLN A 103 -14.03 1.21 3.53
N ASN A 104 -14.94 1.35 2.59
CA ASN A 104 -14.85 2.34 1.52
C ASN A 104 -14.96 3.79 2.06
N SER A 105 -15.82 4.01 3.05
CA SER A 105 -15.95 5.30 3.73
C SER A 105 -14.67 5.67 4.49
N MET A 106 -14.05 4.71 5.17
CA MET A 106 -12.76 4.93 5.85
C MET A 106 -11.65 5.24 4.84
N ASN A 107 -11.57 4.51 3.73
CA ASN A 107 -10.61 4.80 2.66
C ASN A 107 -10.80 6.21 2.08
N ALA A 108 -12.04 6.62 1.83
CA ALA A 108 -12.36 7.97 1.36
C ALA A 108 -11.96 9.04 2.39
N MET A 109 -12.22 8.81 3.67
CA MET A 109 -11.84 9.72 4.75
C MET A 109 -10.32 9.88 4.83
N PHE A 110 -9.55 8.79 4.81
CA PHE A 110 -8.09 8.87 4.80
C PHE A 110 -7.55 9.51 3.52
N GLY A 111 -8.20 9.29 2.37
CA GLY A 111 -7.90 10.00 1.13
C GLY A 111 -8.07 11.51 1.26
N LEU A 112 -9.19 11.96 1.84
CA LEU A 112 -9.43 13.38 2.11
C LEU A 112 -8.41 13.97 3.07
N LEU A 113 -8.03 13.24 4.12
CA LEU A 113 -6.98 13.66 5.05
C LEU A 113 -5.64 13.82 4.34
N ALA A 114 -5.28 12.89 3.44
CA ALA A 114 -4.05 12.97 2.65
C ALA A 114 -4.05 14.18 1.72
N TYR A 115 -5.17 14.48 1.05
CA TYR A 115 -5.31 15.71 0.25
C TYR A 115 -5.26 16.97 1.11
N GLY A 116 -5.91 16.94 2.28
CA GLY A 116 -5.87 18.05 3.24
C GLY A 116 -4.44 18.36 3.68
N LEU A 117 -3.65 17.34 4.04
CA LEU A 117 -2.23 17.51 4.36
C LEU A 117 -1.48 18.20 3.21
N GLY A 118 -1.76 17.81 1.95
CA GLY A 118 -1.17 18.46 0.76
C GLY A 118 -1.50 19.94 0.62
N MET A 119 -2.62 20.39 1.19
CA MET A 119 -2.98 21.82 1.23
C MET A 119 -2.24 22.57 2.34
N PHE A 120 -1.96 21.92 3.48
CA PHE A 120 -1.27 22.54 4.60
C PHE A 120 0.24 22.65 4.40
N PHE A 121 0.84 21.73 3.64
CA PHE A 121 2.28 21.67 3.36
C PHE A 121 2.55 21.73 1.85
N PRO A 122 2.32 22.85 1.18
CA PRO A 122 2.49 22.97 -0.27
C PRO A 122 3.96 23.06 -0.71
N ASP A 123 4.91 23.26 0.22
CA ASP A 123 6.33 23.45 -0.09
C ASP A 123 6.99 22.11 -0.45
N PRO A 124 7.59 21.98 -1.65
CA PRO A 124 8.37 20.81 -2.03
C PRO A 124 9.50 20.45 -1.05
N ARG A 125 9.99 21.42 -0.26
CA ARG A 125 11.02 21.18 0.77
C ARG A 125 10.53 20.32 1.92
N GLU A 126 9.21 20.28 2.16
CA GLU A 126 8.57 19.50 3.21
C GLU A 126 8.14 18.09 2.76
N PHE A 127 8.51 17.71 1.52
CA PHE A 127 8.18 16.41 0.96
C PHE A 127 8.66 15.23 1.82
N HIS A 128 9.75 15.41 2.56
CA HIS A 128 10.25 14.41 3.51
C HIS A 128 9.21 14.05 4.58
N ILE A 129 8.34 14.99 5.00
CA ILE A 129 7.28 14.75 5.99
C ILE A 129 6.30 13.69 5.46
N TYR A 130 5.90 13.78 4.18
CA TYR A 130 4.98 12.81 3.57
C TYR A 130 5.59 11.41 3.49
N VAL A 131 6.88 11.33 3.16
CA VAL A 131 7.59 10.04 3.11
C VAL A 131 7.64 9.40 4.49
N VAL A 132 7.97 10.17 5.52
CA VAL A 132 8.03 9.70 6.92
C VAL A 132 6.64 9.29 7.41
N MET A 133 5.61 10.09 7.19
CA MET A 133 4.23 9.77 7.60
C MET A 133 3.74 8.49 6.91
N GLY A 134 3.97 8.36 5.60
CA GLY A 134 3.63 7.15 4.85
C GLY A 134 4.36 5.91 5.37
N PHE A 135 5.65 6.04 5.66
CA PHE A 135 6.47 4.97 6.22
C PHE A 135 5.93 4.50 7.59
N ILE A 136 5.62 5.43 8.49
CA ILE A 136 5.06 5.12 9.81
C ILE A 136 3.68 4.47 9.67
N ALA A 137 2.80 5.00 8.81
CA ALA A 137 1.47 4.46 8.61
C ALA A 137 1.48 3.02 8.10
N VAL A 138 2.33 2.71 7.11
CA VAL A 138 2.48 1.35 6.58
C VAL A 138 3.13 0.41 7.61
N GLY A 139 4.09 0.90 8.39
CA GLY A 139 4.69 0.14 9.49
C GLY A 139 3.66 -0.25 10.56
N LEU A 140 2.80 0.67 10.96
CA LEU A 140 1.69 0.40 11.89
C LEU A 140 0.69 -0.59 11.30
N ALA A 141 0.32 -0.43 10.03
CA ALA A 141 -0.58 -1.36 9.35
C ALA A 141 0.01 -2.78 9.27
N MET A 142 1.31 -2.90 9.01
CA MET A 142 2.02 -4.18 9.02
C MET A 142 1.95 -4.87 10.39
N LEU A 143 2.20 -4.13 11.47
CA LEU A 143 2.11 -4.66 12.84
C LEU A 143 0.68 -5.09 13.17
N LEU A 144 -0.32 -4.27 12.85
CA LEU A 144 -1.74 -4.59 13.08
C LEU A 144 -2.16 -5.83 12.31
N TRP A 145 -1.73 -6.00 11.06
CA TRP A 145 -2.01 -7.19 10.28
C TRP A 145 -1.35 -8.43 10.86
N PHE A 146 -0.10 -8.33 11.26
CA PHE A 146 0.64 -9.44 11.85
C PHE A 146 -0.01 -9.94 13.14
N PHE A 147 -0.31 -9.05 14.08
CA PHE A 147 -0.92 -9.42 15.36
C PHE A 147 -2.41 -9.72 15.25
N GLY A 148 -3.17 -8.93 14.49
CA GLY A 148 -4.62 -9.01 14.44
C GLY A 148 -5.16 -10.12 13.55
N VAL A 149 -4.49 -10.40 12.44
CA VAL A 149 -4.98 -11.35 11.43
C VAL A 149 -4.11 -12.60 11.39
N TYR A 150 -2.83 -12.45 11.10
CA TYR A 150 -1.94 -13.59 10.84
C TYR A 150 -1.74 -14.51 12.05
N LEU A 151 -1.42 -13.96 13.22
CA LEU A 151 -1.24 -14.79 14.44
C LEU A 151 -2.55 -15.41 14.90
N LYS A 152 -3.65 -14.68 14.85
CA LYS A 152 -4.97 -15.16 15.29
C LYS A 152 -5.50 -16.30 14.42
N THR A 153 -5.17 -16.29 13.13
CA THR A 153 -5.57 -17.38 12.21
C THR A 153 -4.72 -18.63 12.41
N ARG A 154 -3.45 -18.50 12.82
CA ARG A 154 -2.58 -19.66 13.12
C ARG A 154 -2.91 -20.36 14.45
N GLN A 155 -3.62 -19.71 15.36
CA GLN A 155 -4.00 -20.27 16.65
C GLN A 155 -5.32 -21.06 16.61
N LYS A 156 -6.03 -21.03 15.48
CA LYS A 156 -7.23 -21.84 15.22
C LYS A 156 -6.89 -23.05 14.36
#